data_ad5035c8c83625b5273309c471f6d274
#
_entry.id   ad5035c8c83625b5273309c471f6d274
#
_cell.length_a   1.000
_cell.length_b   1.000
_cell.length_c   1.000
_cell.angle_alpha   90.00
_cell.angle_beta   90.00
_cell.angle_gamma   90.00
#
_symmetry.space_group_name_H-M   'P 1'
#
loop_
_entity.id
_entity.type
_entity.pdbx_description
1 polymer ?
#
loop_
_entity_poly.entity_id
_entity_poly.type
_entity_poly.pdbx_seq_one_letter_code
_entity_poly.pdbx_strand_id
1 'polypeptide(L)'
;MIMNKHMKNGFDKFDEKVTSLVEKGNELHDNQKYAEALEQYQKAWQALPEPKSESELANWISACIYSAYFDLADYVEAKKWGETTLRTRGSDIDTAPLIDLGMVCYELNQFEEAYKYFNDAYNYSKERAFQDRPKKYLEFYLRKRDKFVTL
;
A
#
# COMPACT_ATOMS: atom_id res chain seq x y z
N MET A 1 -1.30 -14.95 -31.89
CA MET A 1 -2.56 -15.08 -31.16
C MET A 1 -2.67 -16.40 -30.39
N ILE A 2 -2.34 -17.52 -31.01
CA ILE A 2 -2.38 -18.84 -30.37
C ILE A 2 -1.35 -18.93 -29.21
N MET A 3 -0.16 -18.38 -29.40
CA MET A 3 0.88 -18.35 -28.35
C MET A 3 0.47 -17.50 -27.16
N ASN A 4 -0.18 -16.36 -27.41
CA ASN A 4 -0.66 -15.48 -26.33
C ASN A 4 -1.75 -16.17 -25.50
N LYS A 5 -2.60 -16.95 -26.13
CA LYS A 5 -3.67 -17.68 -25.44
C LYS A 5 -3.11 -18.79 -24.55
N HIS A 6 -2.04 -19.45 -25.00
CA HIS A 6 -1.38 -20.52 -24.24
C HIS A 6 -0.62 -19.95 -23.03
N MET A 7 0.12 -18.86 -23.23
CA MET A 7 0.80 -18.15 -22.16
C MET A 7 -0.20 -17.59 -21.13
N LYS A 8 -1.34 -17.10 -21.62
CA LYS A 8 -2.41 -16.57 -20.78
C LYS A 8 -2.98 -17.64 -19.85
N ASN A 9 -3.14 -18.87 -20.34
CA ASN A 9 -3.67 -19.97 -19.51
C ASN A 9 -2.72 -20.37 -18.39
N GLY A 10 -1.41 -20.43 -18.65
CA GLY A 10 -0.42 -20.69 -17.61
C GLY A 10 -0.30 -19.56 -16.61
N PHE A 11 -0.37 -18.34 -17.10
CA PHE A 11 -0.37 -17.13 -16.28
C PHE A 11 -1.62 -17.07 -15.38
N ASP A 12 -2.79 -17.40 -15.94
CA ASP A 12 -4.06 -17.37 -15.19
C ASP A 12 -4.06 -18.35 -14.02
N LYS A 13 -3.50 -19.56 -14.21
CA LYS A 13 -3.41 -20.56 -13.12
C LYS A 13 -2.51 -20.06 -12.00
N PHE A 14 -1.39 -19.44 -12.35
CA PHE A 14 -0.48 -18.87 -11.37
C PHE A 14 -1.15 -17.72 -10.63
N ASP A 15 -1.81 -16.83 -11.37
CA ASP A 15 -2.53 -15.71 -10.79
C ASP A 15 -3.68 -16.16 -9.89
N GLU A 16 -4.40 -17.22 -10.28
CA GLU A 16 -5.48 -17.75 -9.46
C GLU A 16 -4.98 -18.23 -8.09
N LYS A 17 -3.83 -18.92 -8.07
CA LYS A 17 -3.24 -19.39 -6.82
C LYS A 17 -2.81 -18.22 -5.93
N VAL A 18 -2.12 -17.24 -6.51
CA VAL A 18 -1.68 -16.05 -5.78
C VAL A 18 -2.87 -15.24 -5.31
N THR A 19 -3.85 -15.01 -6.19
CA THR A 19 -5.06 -14.28 -5.87
C THR A 19 -5.84 -14.93 -4.73
N SER A 20 -5.93 -16.27 -4.75
CA SER A 20 -6.61 -17.02 -3.69
C SER A 20 -5.95 -16.81 -2.33
N LEU A 21 -4.61 -16.77 -2.29
CA LEU A 21 -3.87 -16.49 -1.06
C LEU A 21 -4.17 -15.08 -0.53
N VAL A 22 -4.21 -14.09 -1.44
CA VAL A 22 -4.51 -12.71 -1.04
C VAL A 22 -5.96 -12.60 -0.53
N GLU A 23 -6.90 -13.23 -1.21
CA GLU A 23 -8.30 -13.22 -0.79
C GLU A 23 -8.49 -13.85 0.58
N LYS A 24 -7.79 -14.95 0.85
CA LYS A 24 -7.80 -15.58 2.17
C LYS A 24 -7.21 -14.64 3.23
N GLY A 25 -6.12 -13.95 2.88
CA GLY A 25 -5.55 -12.94 3.75
C GLY A 25 -6.53 -11.80 4.03
N ASN A 26 -7.25 -11.34 3.01
CA ASN A 26 -8.24 -10.27 3.17
C ASN A 26 -9.38 -10.68 4.10
N GLU A 27 -9.84 -11.92 4.00
CA GLU A 27 -10.87 -12.43 4.89
C GLU A 27 -10.38 -12.45 6.34
N LEU A 28 -9.15 -12.90 6.56
CA LEU A 28 -8.54 -12.88 7.89
C LEU A 28 -8.36 -11.46 8.41
N HIS A 29 -7.93 -10.55 7.54
CA HIS A 29 -7.74 -9.14 7.89
C HIS A 29 -9.07 -8.49 8.31
N ASP A 30 -10.13 -8.76 7.57
CA ASP A 30 -11.47 -8.24 7.88
C ASP A 30 -11.96 -8.75 9.25
N ASN A 31 -11.52 -9.94 9.65
CA ASN A 31 -11.82 -10.52 10.96
C ASN A 31 -10.82 -10.11 12.03
N GLN A 32 -9.98 -9.12 11.75
CA GLN A 32 -8.96 -8.58 12.67
C GLN A 32 -7.88 -9.59 13.06
N LYS A 33 -7.70 -10.62 12.26
CA LYS A 33 -6.63 -11.62 12.43
C LYS A 33 -5.43 -11.20 11.60
N TYR A 34 -4.80 -10.10 12.02
CA TYR A 34 -3.77 -9.42 11.21
C TYR A 34 -2.51 -10.26 11.00
N ALA A 35 -2.06 -10.97 12.03
CA ALA A 35 -0.86 -11.80 11.90
C ALA A 35 -1.09 -12.98 10.95
N GLU A 36 -2.26 -13.61 11.05
CA GLU A 36 -2.63 -14.71 10.14
C GLU A 36 -2.81 -14.21 8.72
N ALA A 37 -3.41 -13.00 8.55
CA ALA A 37 -3.54 -12.37 7.24
C ALA A 37 -2.17 -12.12 6.62
N LEU A 38 -1.25 -11.59 7.42
CA LEU A 38 0.11 -11.31 6.97
C LEU A 38 0.80 -12.57 6.44
N GLU A 39 0.63 -13.71 7.11
CA GLU A 39 1.19 -14.98 6.63
C GLU A 39 0.70 -15.32 5.22
N GLN A 40 -0.59 -15.15 4.96
CA GLN A 40 -1.15 -15.43 3.64
C GLN A 40 -0.62 -14.47 2.58
N TYR A 41 -0.56 -13.19 2.92
CA TYR A 41 -0.01 -12.18 2.01
C TYR A 41 1.46 -12.45 1.68
N GLN A 42 2.24 -12.87 2.68
CA GLN A 42 3.65 -13.20 2.47
C GLN A 42 3.83 -14.43 1.58
N LYS A 43 2.97 -15.44 1.73
CA LYS A 43 2.97 -16.59 0.83
C LYS A 43 2.66 -16.16 -0.61
N ALA A 44 1.71 -15.25 -0.79
CA ALA A 44 1.39 -14.70 -2.10
C ALA A 44 2.59 -13.98 -2.71
N TRP A 45 3.27 -13.15 -1.91
CA TRP A 45 4.46 -12.43 -2.36
C TRP A 45 5.58 -13.38 -2.77
N GLN A 46 5.85 -14.39 -1.94
CA GLN A 46 6.90 -15.38 -2.21
C GLN A 46 6.62 -16.20 -3.46
N ALA A 47 5.35 -16.36 -3.82
CA ALA A 47 4.96 -17.10 -5.02
C ALA A 47 5.19 -16.31 -6.31
N LEU A 48 5.42 -15.00 -6.23
CA LEU A 48 5.66 -14.18 -7.42
C LEU A 48 7.00 -14.56 -8.08
N PRO A 49 7.07 -14.50 -9.42
CA PRO A 49 8.34 -14.74 -10.12
C PRO A 49 9.33 -13.60 -9.88
N GLU A 50 10.61 -13.91 -9.95
CA GLU A 50 11.65 -12.90 -9.85
C GLU A 50 11.80 -12.15 -11.20
N PRO A 51 12.04 -10.85 -11.20
CA PRO A 51 12.01 -9.96 -10.05
C PRO A 51 10.57 -9.66 -9.63
N LYS A 52 10.27 -9.86 -8.34
CA LYS A 52 8.90 -9.81 -7.82
C LYS A 52 8.21 -8.47 -8.08
N SER A 53 8.97 -7.38 -8.00
CA SER A 53 8.43 -6.03 -8.17
C SER A 53 7.94 -5.73 -9.59
N GLU A 54 8.30 -6.55 -10.57
CA GLU A 54 7.84 -6.40 -11.94
C GLU A 54 6.52 -7.14 -12.22
N SER A 55 6.06 -7.94 -11.25
CA SER A 55 4.77 -8.62 -11.39
C SER A 55 3.62 -7.62 -11.36
N GLU A 56 2.60 -7.88 -12.17
CA GLU A 56 1.37 -7.07 -12.15
C GLU A 56 0.67 -7.11 -10.80
N LEU A 57 0.89 -8.15 -10.00
CA LEU A 57 0.28 -8.31 -8.68
C LEU A 57 1.11 -7.70 -7.56
N ALA A 58 2.33 -7.24 -7.86
CA ALA A 58 3.24 -6.74 -6.82
C ALA A 58 2.68 -5.55 -6.05
N ASN A 59 2.07 -4.61 -6.76
CA ASN A 59 1.48 -3.43 -6.11
C ASN A 59 0.38 -3.83 -5.13
N TRP A 60 -0.54 -4.67 -5.56
CA TRP A 60 -1.66 -5.13 -4.74
C TRP A 60 -1.19 -5.87 -3.50
N ILE A 61 -0.28 -6.84 -3.68
CA ILE A 61 0.20 -7.66 -2.57
C ILE A 61 0.99 -6.82 -1.57
N SER A 62 1.87 -5.94 -2.05
CA SER A 62 2.66 -5.07 -1.17
C SER A 62 1.76 -4.14 -0.36
N ALA A 63 0.68 -3.64 -0.96
CA ALA A 63 -0.30 -2.81 -0.25
C ALA A 63 -1.00 -3.59 0.86
N CYS A 64 -1.35 -4.85 0.61
CA CYS A 64 -1.95 -5.72 1.62
C CYS A 64 -0.98 -5.99 2.77
N ILE A 65 0.28 -6.24 2.46
CA ILE A 65 1.31 -6.48 3.48
C ILE A 65 1.52 -5.21 4.32
N TYR A 66 1.57 -4.05 3.67
CA TYR A 66 1.63 -2.78 4.38
C TYR A 66 0.48 -2.66 5.38
N SER A 67 -0.74 -2.92 4.93
CA SER A 67 -1.93 -2.78 5.78
C SER A 67 -1.88 -3.70 7.00
N ALA A 68 -1.43 -4.94 6.81
CA ALA A 68 -1.33 -5.88 7.92
C ALA A 68 -0.29 -5.43 8.95
N TYR A 69 0.88 -5.01 8.49
CA TYR A 69 1.91 -4.49 9.40
C TYR A 69 1.44 -3.21 10.10
N PHE A 70 0.77 -2.32 9.37
CA PHE A 70 0.26 -1.09 9.97
C PHE A 70 -0.74 -1.40 11.09
N ASP A 71 -1.66 -2.32 10.85
CA ASP A 71 -2.67 -2.71 11.84
C ASP A 71 -2.07 -3.48 13.02
N LEU A 72 -0.92 -4.13 12.81
CA LEU A 72 -0.14 -4.74 13.88
C LEU A 72 0.72 -3.71 14.64
N ALA A 73 0.69 -2.46 14.23
CA ALA A 73 1.53 -1.38 14.75
C ALA A 73 3.03 -1.64 14.56
N ASP A 74 3.39 -2.47 13.60
CA ASP A 74 4.78 -2.65 13.18
C ASP A 74 5.08 -1.64 12.06
N TYR A 75 5.26 -0.40 12.47
CA TYR A 75 5.37 0.72 11.53
C TYR A 75 6.69 0.72 10.76
N VAL A 76 7.74 0.16 11.33
CA VAL A 76 9.04 0.05 10.63
C VAL A 76 8.90 -0.84 9.41
N GLU A 77 8.30 -2.02 9.57
CA GLU A 77 8.06 -2.93 8.45
C GLU A 77 7.01 -2.38 7.49
N ALA A 78 5.95 -1.77 8.03
CA ALA A 78 4.91 -1.15 7.21
C ALA A 78 5.52 -0.10 6.27
N LYS A 79 6.44 0.72 6.75
CA LYS A 79 7.08 1.75 5.93
C LYS A 79 7.82 1.14 4.74
N LYS A 80 8.56 0.06 4.97
CA LYS A 80 9.29 -0.63 3.89
C LYS A 80 8.35 -1.12 2.79
N TRP A 81 7.22 -1.70 3.20
CA TRP A 81 6.24 -2.21 2.24
C TRP A 81 5.47 -1.09 1.56
N GLY A 82 5.22 0.01 2.27
CA GLY A 82 4.64 1.21 1.66
C GLY A 82 5.53 1.78 0.56
N GLU A 83 6.84 1.75 0.76
CA GLU A 83 7.80 2.19 -0.26
C GLU A 83 7.75 1.28 -1.49
N THR A 84 7.61 -0.04 -1.28
CA THR A 84 7.44 -0.99 -2.38
C THR A 84 6.15 -0.71 -3.14
N THR A 85 5.05 -0.44 -2.43
CA THR A 85 3.77 -0.13 -3.05
C THR A 85 3.88 1.14 -3.89
N LEU A 86 4.59 2.16 -3.40
CA LEU A 86 4.80 3.39 -4.16
C LEU A 86 5.59 3.14 -5.45
N ARG A 87 6.67 2.36 -5.35
CA ARG A 87 7.50 2.06 -6.53
C ARG A 87 6.77 1.24 -7.58
N THR A 88 5.81 0.43 -7.17
CA THR A 88 5.09 -0.49 -8.07
C THR A 88 3.74 0.04 -8.52
N ARG A 89 3.35 1.27 -8.11
CA ARG A 89 2.07 1.83 -8.56
C ARG A 89 2.10 2.06 -10.08
N GLY A 90 0.91 1.91 -10.69
CA GLY A 90 0.80 2.02 -12.14
C GLY A 90 0.65 3.43 -12.67
N SER A 91 0.39 4.42 -11.80
CA SER A 91 0.14 5.80 -12.21
C SER A 91 0.48 6.77 -11.08
N ASP A 92 1.02 7.93 -11.46
CA ASP A 92 1.34 9.00 -10.51
C ASP A 92 0.10 9.63 -9.89
N ILE A 93 -1.08 9.46 -10.51
CA ILE A 93 -2.32 9.97 -9.95
C ILE A 93 -2.92 9.04 -8.88
N ASP A 94 -2.35 7.85 -8.69
CA ASP A 94 -2.73 7.00 -7.56
C ASP A 94 -2.07 7.53 -6.30
N THR A 95 -2.85 8.23 -5.48
CA THR A 95 -2.34 8.88 -4.26
C THR A 95 -2.36 7.99 -3.03
N ALA A 96 -3.00 6.80 -3.11
CA ALA A 96 -3.11 5.92 -1.96
C ALA A 96 -1.75 5.54 -1.35
N PRO A 97 -0.72 5.17 -2.14
CA PRO A 97 0.59 4.87 -1.55
C PRO A 97 1.24 6.06 -0.85
N LEU A 98 1.00 7.27 -1.35
CA LEU A 98 1.52 8.49 -0.72
C LEU A 98 0.87 8.72 0.65
N ILE A 99 -0.46 8.55 0.72
CA ILE A 99 -1.18 8.69 1.98
C ILE A 99 -0.71 7.63 2.98
N ASP A 100 -0.58 6.38 2.52
CA ASP A 100 -0.13 5.28 3.38
C ASP A 100 1.27 5.56 3.96
N LEU A 101 2.19 6.05 3.14
CA LEU A 101 3.52 6.42 3.61
C LEU A 101 3.49 7.61 4.57
N GLY A 102 2.64 8.60 4.26
CA GLY A 102 2.45 9.73 5.19
C GLY A 102 1.96 9.26 6.55
N MET A 103 0.99 8.35 6.55
CA MET A 103 0.43 7.81 7.79
C MET A 103 1.47 7.07 8.62
N VAL A 104 2.24 6.19 8.00
CA VAL A 104 3.25 5.41 8.74
C VAL A 104 4.40 6.30 9.21
N CYS A 105 4.81 7.27 8.43
CA CYS A 105 5.81 8.25 8.86
C CYS A 105 5.31 9.04 10.09
N TYR A 106 4.03 9.44 10.07
CA TYR A 106 3.41 10.10 11.21
C TYR A 106 3.51 9.23 12.47
N GLU A 107 3.14 7.95 12.37
CA GLU A 107 3.17 7.04 13.51
C GLU A 107 4.60 6.78 14.01
N LEU A 108 5.59 6.91 13.13
CA LEU A 108 7.02 6.80 13.49
C LEU A 108 7.61 8.13 14.00
N ASN A 109 6.78 9.17 14.15
CA ASN A 109 7.21 10.51 14.54
C ASN A 109 8.16 11.16 13.53
N GLN A 110 8.12 10.69 12.29
CA GLN A 110 8.88 11.27 11.17
C GLN A 110 8.00 12.31 10.47
N PHE A 111 7.75 13.42 11.17
CA PHE A 111 6.72 14.39 10.78
C PHE A 111 7.06 15.15 9.51
N GLU A 112 8.34 15.42 9.26
CA GLU A 112 8.75 16.12 8.03
C GLU A 112 8.48 15.23 6.80
N GLU A 113 8.82 13.95 6.89
CA GLU A 113 8.53 13.01 5.80
C GLU A 113 7.03 12.83 5.63
N ALA A 114 6.29 12.71 6.74
CA ALA A 114 4.84 12.58 6.72
C ALA A 114 4.21 13.74 5.95
N TYR A 115 4.61 14.97 6.30
CA TYR A 115 4.12 16.17 5.63
C TYR A 115 4.40 16.13 4.13
N LYS A 116 5.60 15.73 3.74
CA LYS A 116 6.01 15.70 2.34
C LYS A 116 5.14 14.73 1.53
N TYR A 117 4.90 13.52 2.05
CA TYR A 117 4.04 12.55 1.38
C TYR A 117 2.60 13.04 1.30
N PHE A 118 2.07 13.59 2.40
CA PHE A 118 0.72 14.15 2.41
C PHE A 118 0.58 15.32 1.43
N ASN A 119 1.60 16.17 1.37
CA ASN A 119 1.58 17.31 0.46
C ASN A 119 1.56 16.88 -0.99
N ASP A 120 2.34 15.88 -1.35
CA ASP A 120 2.34 15.34 -2.71
C ASP A 120 0.95 14.79 -3.07
N ALA A 121 0.33 14.04 -2.16
CA ALA A 121 -1.01 13.52 -2.39
C ALA A 121 -2.05 14.63 -2.49
N TYR A 122 -1.98 15.62 -1.61
CA TYR A 122 -2.90 16.75 -1.59
C TYR A 122 -2.82 17.57 -2.87
N ASN A 123 -1.62 17.73 -3.42
CA ASN A 123 -1.44 18.47 -4.68
C ASN A 123 -2.19 17.79 -5.84
N TYR A 124 -2.34 16.48 -5.82
CA TYR A 124 -3.08 15.75 -6.86
C TYR A 124 -4.59 15.77 -6.64
N SER A 125 -5.05 15.51 -5.42
CA SER A 125 -6.46 15.20 -5.18
C SER A 125 -7.10 16.03 -4.07
N LYS A 126 -6.38 17.00 -3.51
CA LYS A 126 -6.85 17.83 -2.40
C LYS A 126 -7.32 16.94 -1.24
N GLU A 127 -8.40 17.32 -0.58
CA GLU A 127 -8.90 16.60 0.58
C GLU A 127 -9.35 15.17 0.25
N ARG A 128 -9.71 14.90 -1.00
CA ARG A 128 -10.11 13.57 -1.43
C ARG A 128 -9.01 12.53 -1.25
N ALA A 129 -7.74 12.95 -1.30
CA ALA A 129 -6.63 12.04 -1.07
C ALA A 129 -6.70 11.38 0.31
N PHE A 130 -7.32 12.06 1.28
CA PHE A 130 -7.44 11.58 2.67
C PHE A 130 -8.76 10.86 2.94
N GLN A 131 -9.58 10.65 1.90
CA GLN A 131 -10.88 9.99 2.06
C GLN A 131 -10.70 8.59 2.64
N ASP A 132 -11.59 8.23 3.58
CA ASP A 132 -11.59 6.94 4.27
C ASP A 132 -10.36 6.71 5.15
N ARG A 133 -9.67 7.78 5.53
CA ARG A 133 -8.55 7.73 6.46
C ARG A 133 -8.91 8.46 7.76
N PRO A 134 -8.28 8.11 8.89
CA PRO A 134 -8.53 8.85 10.13
C PRO A 134 -8.27 10.34 9.95
N LYS A 135 -9.16 11.15 10.51
CA LYS A 135 -9.13 12.61 10.33
C LYS A 135 -7.86 13.28 10.83
N LYS A 136 -7.19 12.66 11.80
CA LYS A 136 -5.97 13.24 12.40
C LYS A 136 -4.88 13.52 11.38
N TYR A 137 -4.81 12.73 10.28
CA TYR A 137 -3.77 12.90 9.27
C TYR A 137 -4.01 14.15 8.43
N LEU A 138 -5.23 14.36 7.97
CA LEU A 138 -5.57 15.59 7.25
C LEU A 138 -5.41 16.81 8.15
N GLU A 139 -5.86 16.72 9.39
CA GLU A 139 -5.73 17.81 10.37
C GLU A 139 -4.26 18.18 10.59
N PHE A 140 -3.40 17.18 10.75
CA PHE A 140 -1.95 17.40 10.87
C PHE A 140 -1.41 18.12 9.64
N TYR A 141 -1.77 17.63 8.44
CA TYR A 141 -1.28 18.21 7.20
C TYR A 141 -1.70 19.67 7.04
N LEU A 142 -2.99 19.95 7.24
CA LEU A 142 -3.52 21.29 7.07
C LEU A 142 -2.93 22.28 8.08
N ARG A 143 -2.76 21.83 9.33
CA ARG A 143 -2.16 22.66 10.38
C ARG A 143 -0.73 23.04 10.04
N LYS A 144 0.06 22.08 9.58
CA LYS A 144 1.45 22.31 9.23
C LYS A 144 1.57 23.17 7.96
N ARG A 145 0.72 22.93 6.97
CA ARG A 145 0.66 23.74 5.76
C ARG A 145 0.34 25.20 6.08
N ASP A 146 -0.64 25.43 6.94
CA ASP A 146 -1.06 26.77 7.29
C ASP A 146 0.03 27.55 8.01
N LYS A 147 0.86 26.89 8.80
CA LYS A 147 2.03 27.52 9.41
C LYS A 147 3.03 28.03 8.38
N PHE A 148 3.26 27.27 7.31
CA PHE A 148 4.14 27.70 6.24
C PHE A 148 3.58 28.88 5.46
N VAL A 149 2.26 28.93 5.29
CA VAL A 149 1.60 30.01 4.55
C VAL A 149 1.62 31.33 5.34
N THR A 150 1.57 31.28 6.68
CA THR A 150 1.55 32.48 7.52
C THR A 150 2.93 33.07 7.80
N LEU A 151 3.98 32.37 7.42
CA LEU A 151 5.35 32.87 7.52
C LEU A 151 5.76 33.61 6.26
#